data_09f0d4667881492e1802cc83b4ffebb4
#
_entry.id   09f0d4667881492e1802cc83b4ffebb4
#
_cell.length_a   1.000
_cell.length_b   1.000
_cell.length_c   1.000
_cell.angle_alpha   90.00
_cell.angle_beta   90.00
_cell.angle_gamma   90.00
#
_symmetry.space_group_name_H-M   'P 1'
#
loop_
_entity.id
_entity.type
_entity.pdbx_description
1 polymer ?
#
loop_
_entity_poly.entity_id
_entity_poly.type
_entity_poly.pdbx_seq_one_letter_code
_entity_poly.pdbx_strand_id
1 'polypeptide(L)'
;MGLAYEPHLVTLKDEDVRSEAFLSLNPNNKIPAIIDPNGPDGPVGIFESGAILLYLAEKSGKFLGKNATDKAKITQWLMFQMGGLGPMLGQMGYFYKFAGSQIEDPRPRERYRDEAIRLLAVLEKELEGKDWIAGDFSIADMAIAPWINALEYYGTKDAVGYDNLKNVPAYVERFFARPAVAKAKRIPDPS
;
A
#
# COMPACT_ATOMS: atom_id res chain seq x y z
N MET A 1 -4.56 0.52 -15.55
CA MET A 1 -5.71 -0.31 -15.92
C MET A 1 -6.49 0.25 -17.10
N GLY A 2 -6.58 1.54 -17.27
CA GLY A 2 -7.32 2.20 -18.36
C GLY A 2 -8.82 2.36 -18.06
N LEU A 3 -9.21 2.19 -16.81
CA LEU A 3 -10.57 2.45 -16.35
C LEU A 3 -10.76 3.97 -16.16
N ALA A 4 -11.92 4.48 -16.58
CA ALA A 4 -12.32 5.85 -16.26
C ALA A 4 -12.63 5.95 -14.76
N TYR A 5 -12.30 7.07 -14.14
CA TYR A 5 -12.59 7.32 -12.73
C TYR A 5 -12.75 8.82 -12.46
N GLU A 6 -13.49 9.13 -11.44
CA GLU A 6 -13.65 10.48 -10.89
C GLU A 6 -13.01 10.50 -9.48
N PRO A 7 -11.97 11.33 -9.26
CA PRO A 7 -11.32 11.40 -7.96
C PRO A 7 -12.09 12.33 -7.04
N HIS A 8 -12.33 11.88 -5.80
CA HIS A 8 -12.92 12.67 -4.72
C HIS A 8 -11.92 12.81 -3.60
N LEU A 9 -11.62 14.05 -3.19
CA LEU A 9 -10.76 14.29 -2.04
C LEU A 9 -11.54 14.02 -0.74
N VAL A 10 -11.04 13.09 0.04
CA VAL A 10 -11.47 12.85 1.42
C VAL A 10 -10.24 13.08 2.30
N THR A 11 -10.27 14.07 3.17
CA THR A 11 -9.16 14.34 4.08
C THR A 11 -9.16 13.34 5.24
N LEU A 12 -8.03 13.27 5.99
CA LEU A 12 -7.96 12.42 7.18
C LEU A 12 -8.55 13.10 8.43
N LYS A 13 -9.22 14.25 8.26
CA LYS A 13 -9.92 14.93 9.37
C LYS A 13 -11.20 14.19 9.71
N ASP A 14 -11.58 14.24 11.00
CA ASP A 14 -12.77 13.55 11.50
C ASP A 14 -14.04 13.98 10.78
N GLU A 15 -14.18 15.25 10.41
CA GLU A 15 -15.33 15.79 9.68
C GLU A 15 -15.56 15.12 8.32
N ASP A 16 -14.50 14.65 7.65
CA ASP A 16 -14.60 13.96 6.36
C ASP A 16 -14.76 12.44 6.56
N VAL A 17 -13.79 11.79 7.23
CA VAL A 17 -13.76 10.32 7.33
C VAL A 17 -14.84 9.75 8.27
N ARG A 18 -15.43 10.59 9.14
CA ARG A 18 -16.55 10.24 10.02
C ARG A 18 -17.88 10.81 9.56
N SER A 19 -17.94 11.45 8.40
CA SER A 19 -19.22 11.86 7.83
C SER A 19 -20.13 10.66 7.58
N GLU A 20 -21.42 10.83 7.71
CA GLU A 20 -22.41 9.78 7.41
C GLU A 20 -22.24 9.25 5.98
N ALA A 21 -22.01 10.16 5.02
CA ALA A 21 -21.78 9.81 3.63
C ALA A 21 -20.55 8.90 3.46
N PHE A 22 -19.42 9.21 4.10
CA PHE A 22 -18.23 8.38 3.97
C PHE A 22 -18.34 7.06 4.75
N LEU A 23 -18.94 7.08 5.95
CA LEU A 23 -19.17 5.87 6.75
C LEU A 23 -20.13 4.88 6.07
N SER A 24 -21.05 5.36 5.25
CA SER A 24 -21.91 4.48 4.43
C SER A 24 -21.12 3.70 3.37
N LEU A 25 -19.96 4.23 2.92
CA LEU A 25 -19.06 3.56 1.99
C LEU A 25 -18.02 2.70 2.71
N ASN A 26 -17.48 3.21 3.80
CA ASN A 26 -16.48 2.51 4.59
C ASN A 26 -16.71 2.67 6.10
N PRO A 27 -17.32 1.66 6.75
CA PRO A 27 -17.55 1.69 8.20
C PRO A 27 -16.26 1.74 9.03
N ASN A 28 -15.11 1.40 8.43
CA ASN A 28 -13.78 1.50 9.07
C ASN A 28 -13.21 2.94 9.09
N ASN A 29 -13.93 3.92 8.54
CA ASN A 29 -13.57 5.35 8.47
C ASN A 29 -12.15 5.64 7.95
N LYS A 30 -11.69 4.87 6.98
CA LYS A 30 -10.36 5.02 6.36
C LYS A 30 -10.45 5.10 4.84
N ILE A 31 -9.63 5.93 4.23
CA ILE A 31 -9.39 5.89 2.79
C ILE A 31 -8.44 4.71 2.44
N PRO A 32 -8.54 4.14 1.23
CA PRO A 32 -9.48 4.48 0.16
C PRO A 32 -10.81 3.73 0.25
N ALA A 33 -11.81 4.30 -0.42
CA ALA A 33 -13.03 3.59 -0.81
C ALA A 33 -13.37 3.96 -2.26
N ILE A 34 -14.07 3.08 -2.97
CA ILE A 34 -14.56 3.34 -4.34
C ILE A 34 -16.04 3.00 -4.46
N ILE A 35 -16.72 3.64 -5.41
CA ILE A 35 -18.02 3.21 -5.92
C ILE A 35 -17.83 2.86 -7.40
N ASP A 36 -18.19 1.66 -7.79
CA ASP A 36 -18.28 1.28 -9.19
C ASP A 36 -19.75 1.19 -9.59
N PRO A 37 -20.25 2.13 -10.41
CA PRO A 37 -21.65 2.12 -10.85
C PRO A 37 -21.96 0.95 -11.80
N ASN A 38 -20.93 0.34 -12.39
CA ASN A 38 -21.01 -0.76 -13.35
C ASN A 38 -20.37 -2.04 -12.81
N GLY A 39 -20.68 -2.39 -11.57
CA GLY A 39 -20.27 -3.66 -10.98
C GLY A 39 -20.98 -4.85 -11.61
N PRO A 40 -20.56 -6.10 -11.31
CA PRO A 40 -21.11 -7.30 -11.95
C PRO A 40 -22.62 -7.46 -11.79
N ASP A 41 -23.16 -7.12 -10.62
CA ASP A 41 -24.58 -7.27 -10.27
C ASP A 41 -25.26 -5.90 -10.02
N GLY A 42 -24.71 -4.82 -10.55
CA GLY A 42 -25.12 -3.44 -10.32
C GLY A 42 -24.09 -2.61 -9.57
N PRO A 43 -24.46 -1.39 -9.11
CA PRO A 43 -23.53 -0.53 -8.39
C PRO A 43 -22.98 -1.21 -7.13
N VAL A 44 -21.64 -1.07 -6.90
CA VAL A 44 -20.99 -1.67 -5.73
C VAL A 44 -20.02 -0.68 -5.08
N GLY A 45 -20.08 -0.56 -3.75
CA GLY A 45 -19.10 0.13 -2.91
C GLY A 45 -18.06 -0.86 -2.40
N ILE A 46 -16.78 -0.49 -2.48
CA ILE A 46 -15.66 -1.34 -2.02
C ILE A 46 -14.69 -0.49 -1.23
N PHE A 47 -14.33 -0.94 -0.05
CA PHE A 47 -13.23 -0.42 0.76
C PHE A 47 -12.16 -1.50 0.96
N GLU A 48 -11.08 -1.19 1.68
CA GLU A 48 -9.82 -1.92 1.75
C GLU A 48 -9.01 -1.86 0.44
N SER A 49 -7.84 -1.25 0.50
CA SER A 49 -6.99 -1.04 -0.70
C SER A 49 -6.65 -2.35 -1.41
N GLY A 50 -6.44 -3.44 -0.66
CA GLY A 50 -6.20 -4.76 -1.23
C GLY A 50 -7.40 -5.33 -1.97
N ALA A 51 -8.61 -5.19 -1.42
CA ALA A 51 -9.83 -5.62 -2.07
C ALA A 51 -10.12 -4.79 -3.34
N ILE A 52 -9.90 -3.48 -3.27
CA ILE A 52 -10.02 -2.57 -4.42
C ILE A 52 -9.05 -2.98 -5.54
N LEU A 53 -7.79 -3.26 -5.20
CA LEU A 53 -6.79 -3.69 -6.18
C LEU A 53 -7.18 -5.02 -6.86
N LEU A 54 -7.64 -6.00 -6.10
CA LEU A 54 -8.12 -7.28 -6.64
C LEU A 54 -9.31 -7.08 -7.57
N TYR A 55 -10.34 -6.36 -7.11
CA TYR A 55 -11.53 -6.06 -7.89
C TYR A 55 -11.21 -5.38 -9.22
N LEU A 56 -10.41 -4.32 -9.19
CA LEU A 56 -10.04 -3.57 -10.39
C LEU A 56 -9.14 -4.37 -11.33
N ALA A 57 -8.28 -5.24 -10.79
CA ALA A 57 -7.44 -6.12 -11.58
C ALA A 57 -8.29 -7.19 -12.31
N GLU A 58 -9.25 -7.80 -11.62
CA GLU A 58 -10.20 -8.74 -12.22
C GLU A 58 -11.08 -8.05 -13.28
N LYS A 59 -11.67 -6.90 -12.95
CA LYS A 59 -12.50 -6.11 -13.89
C LYS A 59 -11.73 -5.71 -15.16
N SER A 60 -10.46 -5.33 -15.03
CA SER A 60 -9.65 -4.89 -16.18
C SER A 60 -8.92 -6.02 -16.90
N GLY A 61 -8.82 -7.21 -16.31
CA GLY A 61 -7.99 -8.32 -16.81
C GLY A 61 -6.49 -8.00 -16.77
N LYS A 62 -6.02 -7.08 -15.91
CA LYS A 62 -4.63 -6.60 -15.89
C LYS A 62 -4.00 -6.69 -14.51
N PHE A 63 -2.69 -6.93 -14.44
CA PHE A 63 -1.87 -6.91 -13.23
C PHE A 63 -2.18 -8.01 -12.21
N LEU A 64 -2.82 -9.11 -12.63
CA LEU A 64 -3.15 -10.26 -11.78
C LEU A 64 -2.57 -11.57 -12.31
N GLY A 65 -1.55 -11.49 -13.20
CA GLY A 65 -0.92 -12.64 -13.83
C GLY A 65 -1.69 -13.18 -15.05
N LYS A 66 -1.17 -14.24 -15.63
CA LYS A 66 -1.67 -14.84 -16.88
C LYS A 66 -2.41 -16.17 -16.66
N ASN A 67 -2.25 -16.75 -15.48
CA ASN A 67 -2.82 -18.05 -15.12
C ASN A 67 -3.09 -18.13 -13.60
N ALA A 68 -3.70 -19.22 -13.15
CA ALA A 68 -4.07 -19.41 -11.74
C ALA A 68 -2.86 -19.40 -10.79
N THR A 69 -1.72 -19.91 -11.22
CA THR A 69 -0.48 -19.93 -10.42
C THR A 69 0.07 -18.52 -10.22
N ASP A 70 0.10 -17.71 -11.27
CA ASP A 70 0.52 -16.32 -11.18
C ASP A 70 -0.43 -15.53 -10.27
N LYS A 71 -1.75 -15.71 -10.46
CA LYS A 71 -2.76 -15.09 -9.59
C LYS A 71 -2.52 -15.44 -8.12
N ALA A 72 -2.27 -16.71 -7.81
CA ALA A 72 -2.02 -17.16 -6.45
C ALA A 72 -0.76 -16.50 -5.85
N LYS A 73 0.34 -16.43 -6.60
CA LYS A 73 1.59 -15.78 -6.17
C LYS A 73 1.41 -14.28 -5.94
N ILE A 74 0.73 -13.59 -6.85
CA ILE A 74 0.44 -12.15 -6.71
C ILE A 74 -0.44 -11.91 -5.49
N THR A 75 -1.49 -12.71 -5.30
CA THR A 75 -2.38 -12.61 -4.13
C THR A 75 -1.62 -12.88 -2.83
N GLN A 76 -0.70 -13.86 -2.79
CA GLN A 76 0.16 -14.13 -1.64
C GLN A 76 0.95 -12.87 -1.22
N TRP A 77 1.59 -12.18 -2.16
CA TRP A 77 2.36 -10.97 -1.87
C TRP A 77 1.47 -9.77 -1.52
N LEU A 78 0.28 -9.70 -2.12
CA LEU A 78 -0.72 -8.72 -1.71
C LEU A 78 -1.14 -8.94 -0.25
N MET A 79 -1.41 -10.19 0.15
CA MET A 79 -1.79 -10.52 1.53
C MET A 79 -0.62 -10.33 2.52
N PHE A 80 0.63 -10.59 2.10
CA PHE A 80 1.82 -10.26 2.87
C PHE A 80 1.87 -8.76 3.22
N GLN A 81 1.52 -7.90 2.26
CA GLN A 81 1.43 -6.46 2.52
C GLN A 81 0.27 -6.13 3.45
N MET A 82 -0.94 -6.63 3.17
CA MET A 82 -2.15 -6.29 3.94
C MET A 82 -2.10 -6.78 5.39
N GLY A 83 -1.59 -8.00 5.61
CA GLY A 83 -1.54 -8.62 6.94
C GLY A 83 -0.27 -8.33 7.74
N GLY A 84 0.79 -7.85 7.10
CA GLY A 84 2.10 -7.70 7.74
C GLY A 84 2.75 -6.34 7.45
N LEU A 85 3.27 -6.16 6.24
CA LEU A 85 4.13 -5.02 5.92
C LEU A 85 3.46 -3.67 6.21
N GLY A 86 2.30 -3.42 5.63
CA GLY A 86 1.57 -2.17 5.81
C GLY A 86 1.25 -1.87 7.28
N PRO A 87 0.59 -2.79 7.99
CA PRO A 87 0.29 -2.61 9.42
C PRO A 87 1.55 -2.37 10.27
N MET A 88 2.62 -3.13 10.08
CA MET A 88 3.82 -3.00 10.91
C MET A 88 4.60 -1.72 10.61
N LEU A 89 4.73 -1.31 9.35
CA LEU A 89 5.32 -0.02 9.01
C LEU A 89 4.45 1.16 9.50
N GLY A 90 3.13 1.02 9.47
CA GLY A 90 2.20 2.00 10.04
C GLY A 90 2.36 2.17 11.55
N GLN A 91 2.48 1.07 12.29
CA GLN A 91 2.77 1.11 13.73
C GLN A 91 4.15 1.69 14.01
N MET A 92 5.17 1.33 13.24
CA MET A 92 6.48 1.94 13.34
C MET A 92 6.39 3.46 13.15
N GLY A 93 5.68 3.93 12.11
CA GLY A 93 5.43 5.35 11.88
C GLY A 93 4.74 6.03 13.07
N TYR A 94 3.77 5.37 13.70
CA TYR A 94 3.10 5.88 14.89
C TYR A 94 4.07 6.14 16.03
N PHE A 95 4.96 5.19 16.34
CA PHE A 95 5.90 5.31 17.44
C PHE A 95 7.14 6.17 17.15
N TYR A 96 7.43 6.46 15.89
CA TYR A 96 8.57 7.31 15.52
C TYR A 96 8.19 8.75 15.22
N LYS A 97 7.01 8.99 14.65
CA LYS A 97 6.63 10.32 14.14
C LYS A 97 5.38 10.91 14.77
N PHE A 98 4.39 10.09 15.12
CA PHE A 98 3.11 10.56 15.63
C PHE A 98 3.06 10.52 17.16
N ALA A 99 1.86 10.50 17.74
CA ALA A 99 1.66 10.56 19.18
C ALA A 99 2.45 9.52 19.98
N GLY A 100 2.67 8.36 19.42
CA GLY A 100 3.49 7.31 20.02
C GLY A 100 4.96 7.68 20.21
N SER A 101 5.47 8.71 19.51
CA SER A 101 6.85 9.19 19.67
C SER A 101 7.11 9.80 21.06
N GLN A 102 6.04 10.20 21.77
CA GLN A 102 6.11 10.73 23.14
C GLN A 102 6.17 9.63 24.20
N ILE A 103 6.04 8.37 23.83
CA ILE A 103 6.11 7.24 24.76
C ILE A 103 7.58 6.97 25.07
N GLU A 104 7.96 7.13 26.34
CA GLU A 104 9.35 6.95 26.83
C GLU A 104 9.80 5.49 26.80
N ASP A 105 8.88 4.53 27.04
CA ASP A 105 9.21 3.11 26.98
C ASP A 105 9.67 2.72 25.57
N PRO A 106 10.92 2.25 25.37
CA PRO A 106 11.45 1.95 24.06
C PRO A 106 10.87 0.68 23.44
N ARG A 107 10.31 -0.24 24.24
CA ARG A 107 9.89 -1.57 23.80
C ARG A 107 8.91 -1.59 22.65
N PRO A 108 7.84 -0.75 22.59
CA PRO A 108 6.97 -0.72 21.43
C PRO A 108 7.69 -0.26 20.16
N ARG A 109 8.53 0.77 20.27
CA ARG A 109 9.32 1.29 19.15
C ARG A 109 10.29 0.25 18.61
N GLU A 110 11.03 -0.42 19.49
CA GLU A 110 11.95 -1.49 19.13
C GLU A 110 11.23 -2.67 18.50
N ARG A 111 10.10 -3.09 19.07
CA ARG A 111 9.30 -4.20 18.54
C ARG A 111 8.88 -3.98 17.09
N TYR A 112 8.39 -2.80 16.75
CA TYR A 112 7.94 -2.51 15.38
C TYR A 112 9.10 -2.23 14.43
N ARG A 113 10.21 -1.65 14.91
CA ARG A 113 11.46 -1.54 14.15
C ARG A 113 11.98 -2.91 13.75
N ASP A 114 12.12 -3.82 14.70
CA ASP A 114 12.68 -5.14 14.45
C ASP A 114 11.81 -5.95 13.49
N GLU A 115 10.49 -5.83 13.60
CA GLU A 115 9.58 -6.46 12.65
C GLU A 115 9.66 -5.82 11.25
N ALA A 116 9.80 -4.49 11.17
CA ALA A 116 10.04 -3.80 9.89
C ALA A 116 11.33 -4.29 9.21
N ILE A 117 12.43 -4.41 9.97
CA ILE A 117 13.70 -4.96 9.48
C ILE A 117 13.50 -6.38 8.92
N ARG A 118 12.82 -7.24 9.69
CA ARG A 118 12.53 -8.61 9.25
C ARG A 118 11.73 -8.67 7.95
N LEU A 119 10.68 -7.84 7.83
CA LEU A 119 9.82 -7.80 6.64
C LEU A 119 10.57 -7.25 5.42
N LEU A 120 11.40 -6.22 5.61
CA LEU A 120 12.26 -5.70 4.54
C LEU A 120 13.29 -6.74 4.09
N ALA A 121 13.87 -7.51 5.01
CA ALA A 121 14.81 -8.59 4.65
C ALA A 121 14.14 -9.70 3.82
N VAL A 122 12.85 -10.00 4.06
CA VAL A 122 12.07 -10.94 3.22
C VAL A 122 11.95 -10.38 1.80
N LEU A 123 11.60 -9.09 1.67
CA LEU A 123 11.48 -8.44 0.36
C LEU A 123 12.83 -8.32 -0.36
N GLU A 124 13.90 -7.97 0.38
CA GLU A 124 15.25 -7.86 -0.18
C GLU A 124 15.69 -9.18 -0.84
N LYS A 125 15.45 -10.30 -0.15
CA LYS A 125 15.76 -11.64 -0.66
C LYS A 125 14.87 -12.02 -1.84
N GLU A 126 13.58 -11.75 -1.77
CA GLU A 126 12.64 -12.11 -2.85
C GLU A 126 12.91 -11.34 -4.14
N LEU A 127 13.35 -10.08 -4.02
CA LEU A 127 13.66 -9.22 -5.16
C LEU A 127 15.03 -9.53 -5.80
N GLU A 128 15.80 -10.46 -5.28
CA GLU A 128 17.09 -10.82 -5.87
C GLU A 128 16.90 -11.33 -7.30
N GLY A 129 17.51 -10.65 -8.27
CA GLY A 129 17.41 -10.95 -9.69
C GLY A 129 16.04 -10.68 -10.33
N LYS A 130 15.17 -9.93 -9.65
CA LYS A 130 13.81 -9.59 -10.12
C LYS A 130 13.57 -8.10 -10.16
N ASP A 131 12.81 -7.67 -11.15
CA ASP A 131 12.33 -6.29 -11.23
C ASP A 131 11.09 -6.07 -10.35
N TRP A 132 10.21 -7.06 -10.24
CA TRP A 132 8.93 -7.00 -9.54
C TRP A 132 8.74 -8.21 -8.64
N ILE A 133 7.98 -8.01 -7.55
CA ILE A 133 7.89 -8.99 -6.45
C ILE A 133 7.37 -10.36 -6.89
N ALA A 134 6.46 -10.40 -7.85
CA ALA A 134 5.88 -11.64 -8.38
C ALA A 134 6.39 -11.98 -9.79
N GLY A 135 7.47 -11.33 -10.27
CA GLY A 135 8.04 -11.48 -11.60
C GLY A 135 7.60 -10.38 -12.56
N ASP A 136 6.33 -10.34 -12.96
CA ASP A 136 5.74 -9.25 -13.75
C ASP A 136 5.12 -8.20 -12.80
N PHE A 137 5.09 -6.92 -13.25
CA PHE A 137 4.44 -5.82 -12.50
C PHE A 137 2.97 -6.14 -12.23
N SER A 138 2.56 -6.05 -10.97
CA SER A 138 1.26 -6.52 -10.50
C SER A 138 0.65 -5.63 -9.42
N ILE A 139 -0.54 -5.99 -8.97
CA ILE A 139 -1.20 -5.33 -7.82
C ILE A 139 -0.43 -5.51 -6.51
N ALA A 140 0.41 -6.54 -6.39
CA ALA A 140 1.28 -6.69 -5.23
C ALA A 140 2.29 -5.55 -5.12
N ASP A 141 2.91 -5.16 -6.25
CA ASP A 141 3.83 -4.02 -6.29
C ASP A 141 3.12 -2.70 -6.01
N MET A 142 1.90 -2.54 -6.51
CA MET A 142 1.07 -1.36 -6.25
C MET A 142 0.74 -1.19 -4.76
N ALA A 143 0.64 -2.29 -4.03
CA ALA A 143 0.41 -2.28 -2.60
C ALA A 143 1.70 -2.12 -1.77
N ILE A 144 2.78 -2.80 -2.14
CA ILE A 144 4.03 -2.89 -1.35
C ILE A 144 4.87 -1.61 -1.45
N ALA A 145 5.18 -1.15 -2.66
CA ALA A 145 6.14 -0.07 -2.86
C ALA A 145 5.76 1.25 -2.18
N PRO A 146 4.49 1.70 -2.19
CA PRO A 146 4.08 2.90 -1.46
C PRO A 146 4.31 2.82 0.05
N TRP A 147 4.10 1.66 0.66
CA TRP A 147 4.33 1.46 2.08
C TRP A 147 5.82 1.49 2.45
N ILE A 148 6.68 0.93 1.62
CA ILE A 148 8.13 1.05 1.82
C ILE A 148 8.55 2.52 1.70
N ASN A 149 8.02 3.25 0.72
CA ASN A 149 8.31 4.68 0.55
C ASN A 149 7.84 5.53 1.75
N ALA A 150 6.85 5.07 2.52
CA ALA A 150 6.39 5.77 3.72
C ALA A 150 7.48 5.85 4.82
N LEU A 151 8.51 5.01 4.78
CA LEU A 151 9.67 5.10 5.67
C LEU A 151 10.38 6.46 5.57
N GLU A 152 10.43 7.05 4.37
CA GLU A 152 10.92 8.42 4.15
C GLU A 152 10.08 9.43 4.93
N TYR A 153 8.76 9.37 4.74
CA TYR A 153 7.82 10.26 5.43
C TYR A 153 7.89 10.10 6.95
N TYR A 154 8.10 8.90 7.45
CA TYR A 154 8.22 8.63 8.89
C TYR A 154 9.60 9.01 9.45
N GLY A 155 10.61 9.26 8.61
CA GLY A 155 11.98 9.51 9.03
C GLY A 155 12.65 8.28 9.64
N THR A 156 12.34 7.09 9.13
CA THR A 156 12.74 5.81 9.76
C THR A 156 13.66 4.96 8.89
N LYS A 157 14.14 5.47 7.76
CA LYS A 157 15.07 4.74 6.89
C LYS A 157 16.34 4.27 7.61
N ASP A 158 16.96 5.17 8.36
CA ASP A 158 18.18 4.84 9.12
C ASP A 158 17.91 3.77 10.18
N ALA A 159 16.77 3.88 10.87
CA ALA A 159 16.39 2.96 11.93
C ALA A 159 16.23 1.51 11.46
N VAL A 160 15.88 1.31 10.18
CA VAL A 160 15.73 -0.02 9.57
C VAL A 160 16.92 -0.42 8.70
N GLY A 161 17.96 0.41 8.63
CA GLY A 161 19.12 0.14 7.79
C GLY A 161 18.80 0.12 6.29
N TYR A 162 17.88 0.96 5.84
CA TYR A 162 17.37 0.96 4.46
C TYR A 162 18.48 1.08 3.42
N ASP A 163 19.48 1.93 3.66
CA ASP A 163 20.58 2.18 2.73
C ASP A 163 21.57 1.01 2.64
N ASN A 164 21.49 0.04 3.54
CA ASN A 164 22.26 -1.21 3.46
C ASN A 164 21.60 -2.26 2.56
N LEU A 165 20.35 -2.04 2.15
CA LEU A 165 19.61 -2.89 1.22
C LEU A 165 19.99 -2.51 -0.21
N LYS A 166 19.94 -3.47 -1.12
CA LYS A 166 20.28 -3.27 -2.53
C LYS A 166 19.03 -3.33 -3.42
N ASN A 167 18.22 -4.36 -3.24
CA ASN A 167 17.11 -4.68 -4.13
C ASN A 167 15.86 -3.86 -3.81
N VAL A 168 15.57 -3.68 -2.52
CA VAL A 168 14.39 -2.90 -2.06
C VAL A 168 14.47 -1.44 -2.50
N PRO A 169 15.58 -0.69 -2.31
CA PRO A 169 15.67 0.68 -2.82
C PRO A 169 15.50 0.78 -4.33
N ALA A 170 16.19 -0.09 -5.09
CA ALA A 170 16.10 -0.11 -6.55
C ALA A 170 14.67 -0.45 -7.05
N TYR A 171 13.98 -1.34 -6.36
CA TYR A 171 12.58 -1.67 -6.63
C TYR A 171 11.65 -0.48 -6.39
N VAL A 172 11.80 0.23 -5.27
CA VAL A 172 10.99 1.41 -4.95
C VAL A 172 11.24 2.52 -5.97
N GLU A 173 12.49 2.78 -6.33
CA GLU A 173 12.84 3.75 -7.36
C GLU A 173 12.17 3.40 -8.71
N ARG A 174 12.30 2.15 -9.15
CA ARG A 174 11.67 1.66 -10.39
C ARG A 174 10.15 1.81 -10.36
N PHE A 175 9.52 1.54 -9.23
CA PHE A 175 8.07 1.72 -9.06
C PHE A 175 7.67 3.18 -9.26
N PHE A 176 8.34 4.12 -8.60
CA PHE A 176 8.02 5.54 -8.67
C PHE A 176 8.43 6.21 -9.98
N ALA A 177 9.34 5.63 -10.74
CA ALA A 177 9.70 6.07 -12.10
C ALA A 177 8.60 5.77 -13.14
N ARG A 178 7.60 4.94 -12.81
CA ARG A 178 6.50 4.63 -13.75
C ARG A 178 5.63 5.87 -13.98
N PRO A 179 5.34 6.25 -15.24
CA PRO A 179 4.55 7.46 -15.54
C PRO A 179 3.16 7.49 -14.87
N ALA A 180 2.49 6.32 -14.80
CA ALA A 180 1.18 6.22 -14.15
C ALA A 180 1.26 6.47 -12.64
N VAL A 181 2.36 6.05 -11.97
CA VAL A 181 2.59 6.29 -10.54
C VAL A 181 2.91 7.77 -10.29
N ALA A 182 3.77 8.36 -11.13
CA ALA A 182 4.10 9.78 -11.03
C ALA A 182 2.85 10.67 -11.18
N LYS A 183 1.93 10.31 -12.10
CA LYS A 183 0.63 10.97 -12.24
C LYS A 183 -0.24 10.78 -11.00
N ALA A 184 -0.33 9.56 -10.46
CA ALA A 184 -1.20 9.21 -9.34
C ALA A 184 -0.84 9.95 -8.04
N LYS A 185 0.44 10.32 -7.85
CA LYS A 185 0.88 11.11 -6.69
C LYS A 185 0.18 12.47 -6.53
N ARG A 186 -0.45 12.97 -7.61
CA ARG A 186 -1.13 14.27 -7.66
C ARG A 186 -2.65 14.13 -7.75
N ILE A 187 -3.19 12.97 -7.44
CA ILE A 187 -4.63 12.70 -7.60
C ILE A 187 -5.16 12.08 -6.29
N PRO A 188 -6.23 12.64 -5.71
CA PRO A 188 -6.81 13.95 -6.03
C PRO A 188 -5.84 15.10 -5.73
N ASP A 189 -5.95 16.20 -6.49
CA ASP A 189 -5.14 17.39 -6.24
C ASP A 189 -5.65 18.08 -4.96
N PRO A 190 -4.83 18.27 -3.94
CA PRO A 190 -5.24 18.89 -2.69
C PRO A 190 -5.25 20.44 -2.74
N SER A 191 -4.89 21.06 -3.89
CA SER A 191 -4.82 22.52 -4.06
C SER A 191 -6.19 23.19 -4.18
#